data_f1cbe85f22d320600989b7832ec2bd9c
#
_entry.id   f1cbe85f22d320600989b7832ec2bd9c
#
_cell.length_a   1.000
_cell.length_b   1.000
_cell.length_c   1.000
_cell.angle_alpha   90.00
_cell.angle_beta   90.00
_cell.angle_gamma   90.00
#
_symmetry.space_group_name_H-M   'P 1'
#
loop_
_entity.id
_entity.type
_entity.pdbx_description
1 polymer ?
#
loop_
_entity_poly.entity_id
_entity_poly.type
_entity_poly.pdbx_seq_one_letter_code
_entity_poly.pdbx_strand_id
1 'polypeptide(L)'
;MSKKVRLDVLLVERGLLDSRQKAQANIMAGLVFVNGQRVDKPGTTVAEDAPVEVRGHALPYVSRGGLKLEKAMKTFPITLAGKTCADIGASTGGFTDCMLQNGASKVYAVDVGYGQLDWKLRSDPRVVCLERTNARYLDHEQIPDELDFASIDVSFISLKLIFPALYGLLRQGGEIACLIKPQFEAGREKVGKKGVVRDPKVHLEVLENFLNHAKDNHFTVLGITYSPIRGPEGNIEYLGYLRKSEEPDCIPDLTALVDASHEELKERRDNE
;
A
#
# COMPACT_ATOMS: atom_id res chain seq x y z
N MET A 1 -25.96 -27.20 -20.79
CA MET A 1 -25.30 -25.92 -20.42
C MET A 1 -24.73 -26.12 -19.04
N SER A 2 -23.42 -25.90 -18.86
CA SER A 2 -22.82 -26.02 -17.52
C SER A 2 -23.38 -24.91 -16.61
N LYS A 3 -23.58 -25.25 -15.35
CA LYS A 3 -24.05 -24.32 -14.32
C LYS A 3 -23.03 -23.17 -14.19
N LYS A 4 -23.50 -21.93 -14.07
CA LYS A 4 -22.66 -20.77 -13.84
C LYS A 4 -22.53 -20.51 -12.34
N VAL A 5 -21.29 -20.32 -11.87
CA VAL A 5 -20.95 -20.04 -10.47
C VAL A 5 -20.05 -18.80 -10.39
N ARG A 6 -20.07 -18.14 -9.25
CA ARG A 6 -19.14 -17.01 -9.00
C ARG A 6 -17.72 -17.54 -8.88
N LEU A 7 -16.78 -16.82 -9.48
CA LEU A 7 -15.36 -17.23 -9.47
C LEU A 7 -14.77 -17.29 -8.06
N ASP A 8 -15.11 -16.31 -7.19
CA ASP A 8 -14.65 -16.30 -5.79
C ASP A 8 -15.15 -17.53 -4.98
N VAL A 9 -16.34 -18.04 -5.30
CA VAL A 9 -16.89 -19.25 -4.70
C VAL A 9 -16.23 -20.49 -5.28
N LEU A 10 -16.12 -20.57 -6.61
CA LEU A 10 -15.54 -21.72 -7.32
C LEU A 10 -14.10 -22.03 -6.88
N LEU A 11 -13.29 -20.99 -6.65
CA LEU A 11 -11.90 -21.15 -6.17
C LEU A 11 -11.82 -21.84 -4.81
N VAL A 12 -12.76 -21.56 -3.91
CA VAL A 12 -12.82 -22.18 -2.59
C VAL A 12 -13.38 -23.60 -2.69
N GLU A 13 -14.46 -23.80 -3.44
CA GLU A 13 -15.08 -25.12 -3.64
C GLU A 13 -14.11 -26.13 -4.27
N ARG A 14 -13.18 -25.65 -5.14
CA ARG A 14 -12.14 -26.49 -5.72
C ARG A 14 -10.88 -26.63 -4.87
N GLY A 15 -10.86 -26.04 -3.67
CA GLY A 15 -9.70 -26.08 -2.77
C GLY A 15 -8.46 -25.36 -3.30
N LEU A 16 -8.62 -24.47 -4.30
CA LEU A 16 -7.52 -23.66 -4.84
C LEU A 16 -7.12 -22.53 -3.89
N LEU A 17 -8.04 -22.07 -3.04
CA LEU A 17 -7.81 -21.07 -2.00
C LEU A 17 -8.66 -21.39 -0.76
N ASP A 18 -8.13 -21.09 0.42
CA ASP A 18 -8.70 -21.54 1.71
C ASP A 18 -9.96 -20.76 2.14
N SER A 19 -10.19 -19.58 1.58
CA SER A 19 -11.36 -18.76 1.92
C SER A 19 -11.79 -17.87 0.77
N ARG A 20 -13.05 -17.44 0.79
CA ARG A 20 -13.61 -16.55 -0.21
C ARG A 20 -12.94 -15.18 -0.22
N GLN A 21 -12.48 -14.68 0.93
CA GLN A 21 -11.73 -13.45 1.05
C GLN A 21 -10.37 -13.55 0.35
N LYS A 22 -9.62 -14.64 0.59
CA LYS A 22 -8.39 -14.93 -0.13
C LYS A 22 -8.63 -15.07 -1.63
N ALA A 23 -9.73 -15.69 -2.03
CA ALA A 23 -10.11 -15.81 -3.45
C ALA A 23 -10.34 -14.43 -4.07
N GLN A 24 -11.08 -13.55 -3.42
CA GLN A 24 -11.32 -12.18 -3.87
C GLN A 24 -10.02 -11.38 -3.97
N ALA A 25 -9.15 -11.47 -2.97
CA ALA A 25 -7.85 -10.80 -2.97
C ALA A 25 -6.96 -11.25 -4.13
N ASN A 26 -6.89 -12.57 -4.39
CA ASN A 26 -6.09 -13.12 -5.49
C ASN A 26 -6.67 -12.78 -6.87
N ILE A 27 -8.00 -12.75 -7.03
CA ILE A 27 -8.66 -12.30 -8.26
C ILE A 27 -8.34 -10.82 -8.52
N MET A 28 -8.55 -9.96 -7.53
CA MET A 28 -8.26 -8.52 -7.64
C MET A 28 -6.76 -8.25 -7.86
N ALA A 29 -5.90 -9.14 -7.39
CA ALA A 29 -4.46 -9.08 -7.67
C ALA A 29 -4.10 -9.51 -9.11
N GLY A 30 -5.07 -10.05 -9.88
CA GLY A 30 -4.84 -10.56 -11.21
C GLY A 30 -4.05 -11.87 -11.27
N LEU A 31 -4.05 -12.63 -10.19
CA LEU A 31 -3.37 -13.93 -10.09
C LEU A 31 -4.26 -15.10 -10.57
N VAL A 32 -5.55 -14.84 -10.88
CA VAL A 32 -6.51 -15.85 -11.28
C VAL A 32 -6.78 -15.78 -12.78
N PHE A 33 -6.67 -16.93 -13.43
CA PHE A 33 -6.88 -17.10 -14.85
C PHE A 33 -8.01 -18.11 -15.09
N VAL A 34 -8.94 -17.77 -15.99
CA VAL A 34 -10.03 -18.65 -16.43
C VAL A 34 -9.90 -18.87 -17.91
N ASN A 35 -9.82 -20.12 -18.35
CA ASN A 35 -9.52 -20.46 -19.75
C ASN A 35 -8.25 -19.77 -20.30
N GLY A 36 -7.23 -19.61 -19.45
CA GLY A 36 -5.99 -18.92 -19.79
C GLY A 36 -6.07 -17.39 -19.83
N GLN A 37 -7.25 -16.79 -19.60
CA GLN A 37 -7.45 -15.35 -19.54
C GLN A 37 -7.49 -14.84 -18.11
N ARG A 38 -6.79 -13.74 -17.83
CA ARG A 38 -6.77 -13.09 -16.51
C ARG A 38 -8.15 -12.53 -16.18
N VAL A 39 -8.59 -12.75 -14.95
CA VAL A 39 -9.84 -12.20 -14.40
C VAL A 39 -9.51 -11.39 -13.15
N ASP A 40 -9.99 -10.15 -13.09
CA ASP A 40 -9.71 -9.21 -12.00
C ASP A 40 -10.96 -8.84 -11.15
N LYS A 41 -12.13 -9.34 -11.54
CA LYS A 41 -13.40 -9.06 -10.84
C LYS A 41 -13.89 -10.30 -10.09
N PRO A 42 -13.89 -10.30 -8.74
CA PRO A 42 -14.30 -11.45 -7.93
C PRO A 42 -15.71 -11.98 -8.19
N GLY A 43 -16.62 -11.05 -8.52
CA GLY A 43 -18.02 -11.39 -8.83
C GLY A 43 -18.25 -11.96 -10.22
N THR A 44 -17.22 -12.12 -11.05
CA THR A 44 -17.33 -12.71 -12.39
C THR A 44 -17.95 -14.11 -12.27
N THR A 45 -18.95 -14.38 -13.12
CA THR A 45 -19.57 -15.71 -13.21
C THR A 45 -18.91 -16.51 -14.33
N VAL A 46 -18.49 -17.72 -14.00
CA VAL A 46 -17.83 -18.66 -14.91
C VAL A 46 -18.58 -19.98 -14.94
N ALA A 47 -18.33 -20.81 -15.96
CA ALA A 47 -18.86 -22.16 -15.99
C ALA A 47 -18.25 -22.98 -14.84
N GLU A 48 -19.05 -23.82 -14.18
CA GLU A 48 -18.63 -24.63 -13.03
C GLU A 48 -17.45 -25.57 -13.39
N ASP A 49 -17.36 -25.97 -14.63
CA ASP A 49 -16.33 -26.84 -15.21
C ASP A 49 -15.19 -26.09 -15.91
N ALA A 50 -15.21 -24.73 -15.92
CA ALA A 50 -14.17 -23.94 -16.58
C ALA A 50 -12.78 -24.24 -15.98
N PRO A 51 -11.72 -24.35 -16.82
CA PRO A 51 -10.35 -24.38 -16.35
C PRO A 51 -10.01 -23.10 -15.60
N VAL A 52 -9.66 -23.23 -14.32
CA VAL A 52 -9.26 -22.12 -13.45
C VAL A 52 -7.89 -22.39 -12.87
N GLU A 53 -7.00 -21.44 -12.98
CA GLU A 53 -5.65 -21.49 -12.45
C GLU A 53 -5.39 -20.28 -11.55
N VAL A 54 -4.70 -20.51 -10.44
CA VAL A 54 -4.09 -19.44 -9.64
C VAL A 54 -2.60 -19.45 -9.96
N ARG A 55 -2.11 -18.41 -10.64
CA ARG A 55 -0.70 -18.29 -11.04
C ARG A 55 0.05 -17.46 -10.01
N GLY A 56 1.24 -17.93 -9.62
CA GLY A 56 2.04 -17.32 -8.57
C GLY A 56 1.70 -17.85 -7.18
N HIS A 57 2.33 -17.26 -6.16
CA HIS A 57 2.02 -17.58 -4.76
C HIS A 57 0.78 -16.82 -4.32
N ALA A 58 -0.11 -17.48 -3.59
CA ALA A 58 -1.24 -16.81 -2.93
C ALA A 58 -0.75 -15.62 -2.13
N LEU A 59 -1.46 -14.49 -2.21
CA LEU A 59 -1.08 -13.29 -1.46
C LEU A 59 -1.02 -13.62 0.05
N PRO A 60 0.09 -13.30 0.71
CA PRO A 60 0.21 -13.52 2.15
C PRO A 60 -0.66 -12.56 2.98
N TYR A 61 -1.17 -11.50 2.36
CA TYR A 61 -1.93 -10.42 2.97
C TYR A 61 -3.34 -10.31 2.38
N VAL A 62 -4.25 -9.64 3.07
CA VAL A 62 -5.64 -9.41 2.61
C VAL A 62 -5.72 -8.61 1.29
N SER A 63 -4.65 -7.91 0.91
CA SER A 63 -4.55 -7.22 -0.38
C SER A 63 -3.09 -7.05 -0.83
N ARG A 64 -2.89 -6.69 -2.11
CA ARG A 64 -1.56 -6.39 -2.70
C ARG A 64 -0.81 -5.27 -1.98
N GLY A 65 -1.53 -4.40 -1.27
CA GLY A 65 -0.92 -3.33 -0.47
C GLY A 65 0.14 -3.86 0.49
N GLY A 66 -0.10 -5.00 1.15
CA GLY A 66 0.85 -5.61 2.07
C GLY A 66 2.24 -5.88 1.47
N LEU A 67 2.31 -6.20 0.17
CA LEU A 67 3.59 -6.41 -0.53
C LEU A 67 4.44 -5.13 -0.60
N LYS A 68 3.82 -3.96 -0.60
CA LYS A 68 4.52 -2.67 -0.62
C LYS A 68 5.22 -2.42 0.72
N LEU A 69 4.50 -2.62 1.84
CA LEU A 69 5.09 -2.48 3.17
C LEU A 69 6.14 -3.58 3.43
N GLU A 70 5.88 -4.80 2.99
CA GLU A 70 6.88 -5.89 3.05
C GLU A 70 8.18 -5.50 2.33
N LYS A 71 8.08 -4.88 1.15
CA LYS A 71 9.25 -4.37 0.41
C LYS A 71 9.99 -3.30 1.22
N ALA A 72 9.27 -2.36 1.83
CA ALA A 72 9.88 -1.35 2.69
C ALA A 72 10.65 -1.99 3.85
N MET A 73 10.04 -2.97 4.52
CA MET A 73 10.68 -3.71 5.64
C MET A 73 11.89 -4.55 5.20
N LYS A 74 11.91 -5.06 3.97
CA LYS A 74 13.07 -5.78 3.42
C LYS A 74 14.20 -4.84 3.01
N THR A 75 13.87 -3.59 2.67
CA THR A 75 14.83 -2.61 2.17
C THR A 75 15.39 -1.73 3.29
N PHE A 76 14.56 -1.40 4.27
CA PHE A 76 14.89 -0.51 5.39
C PHE A 76 14.89 -1.28 6.72
N PRO A 77 15.60 -0.81 7.74
CA PRO A 77 15.69 -1.48 9.04
C PRO A 77 14.42 -1.29 9.90
N ILE A 78 13.25 -1.50 9.32
CA ILE A 78 11.95 -1.37 9.98
C ILE A 78 11.66 -2.62 10.78
N THR A 79 11.39 -2.47 12.07
CA THR A 79 10.93 -3.53 12.97
C THR A 79 9.60 -3.15 13.58
N LEU A 80 8.65 -4.05 13.65
CA LEU A 80 7.28 -3.75 14.12
C LEU A 80 6.88 -4.52 15.39
N ALA A 81 7.69 -5.47 15.82
CA ALA A 81 7.39 -6.29 17.00
C ALA A 81 7.16 -5.44 18.25
N GLY A 82 5.97 -5.58 18.86
CA GLY A 82 5.56 -4.87 20.05
C GLY A 82 5.19 -3.39 19.86
N LYS A 83 5.28 -2.86 18.63
CA LYS A 83 5.02 -1.44 18.34
C LYS A 83 3.52 -1.13 18.25
N THR A 84 3.18 0.11 18.64
CA THR A 84 1.91 0.77 18.34
C THR A 84 2.01 1.51 17.03
N CYS A 85 1.17 1.15 16.07
CA CYS A 85 1.26 1.59 14.67
C CYS A 85 -0.02 2.29 14.21
N ALA A 86 0.11 3.11 13.16
CA ALA A 86 -1.03 3.60 12.38
C ALA A 86 -0.91 3.22 10.91
N ASP A 87 -2.01 2.84 10.29
CA ASP A 87 -2.16 2.61 8.85
C ASP A 87 -3.02 3.72 8.26
N ILE A 88 -2.41 4.67 7.59
CA ILE A 88 -3.07 5.85 7.03
C ILE A 88 -3.45 5.58 5.58
N GLY A 89 -4.77 5.48 5.32
CA GLY A 89 -5.32 5.00 4.07
C GLY A 89 -5.43 3.47 4.06
N ALA A 90 -5.95 2.90 5.15
CA ALA A 90 -5.96 1.46 5.37
C ALA A 90 -6.72 0.67 4.29
N SER A 91 -7.79 1.24 3.70
CA SER A 91 -8.60 0.59 2.68
C SER A 91 -9.01 -0.83 3.10
N THR A 92 -8.64 -1.87 2.35
CA THR A 92 -8.88 -3.28 2.70
C THR A 92 -7.99 -3.81 3.83
N GLY A 93 -6.95 -3.09 4.22
CA GLY A 93 -6.09 -3.44 5.35
C GLY A 93 -4.80 -4.19 4.98
N GLY A 94 -4.30 -4.04 3.74
CA GLY A 94 -3.08 -4.74 3.33
C GLY A 94 -1.85 -4.38 4.18
N PHE A 95 -1.67 -3.11 4.52
CA PHE A 95 -0.59 -2.66 5.40
C PHE A 95 -0.86 -3.07 6.85
N THR A 96 -2.09 -2.90 7.34
CA THR A 96 -2.52 -3.37 8.66
C THR A 96 -2.20 -4.86 8.86
N ASP A 97 -2.58 -5.73 7.91
CA ASP A 97 -2.30 -7.17 7.96
C ASP A 97 -0.79 -7.46 7.97
N CYS A 98 -0.02 -6.74 7.14
CA CYS A 98 1.43 -6.85 7.13
C CYS A 98 2.03 -6.45 8.49
N MET A 99 1.58 -5.36 9.12
CA MET A 99 2.06 -4.95 10.43
C MET A 99 1.75 -5.99 11.51
N LEU A 100 0.53 -6.52 11.54
CA LEU A 100 0.12 -7.54 12.51
C LEU A 100 0.90 -8.84 12.37
N GLN A 101 1.16 -9.29 11.13
CA GLN A 101 1.98 -10.47 10.86
C GLN A 101 3.45 -10.29 11.26
N ASN A 102 3.93 -9.04 11.29
CA ASN A 102 5.28 -8.68 11.76
C ASN A 102 5.32 -8.25 13.23
N GLY A 103 4.28 -8.60 14.00
CA GLY A 103 4.28 -8.51 15.46
C GLY A 103 3.87 -7.17 16.05
N ALA A 104 3.25 -6.27 15.28
CA ALA A 104 2.68 -5.05 15.85
C ALA A 104 1.68 -5.40 16.96
N SER A 105 1.79 -4.70 18.09
CA SER A 105 0.93 -4.90 19.26
C SER A 105 -0.43 -4.23 19.11
N LYS A 106 -0.48 -3.13 18.36
CA LYS A 106 -1.69 -2.36 18.09
C LYS A 106 -1.57 -1.62 16.75
N VAL A 107 -2.65 -1.58 15.98
CA VAL A 107 -2.71 -0.85 14.72
C VAL A 107 -3.98 -0.02 14.64
N TYR A 108 -3.85 1.28 14.48
CA TYR A 108 -4.93 2.19 14.14
C TYR A 108 -5.11 2.19 12.62
N ALA A 109 -6.16 1.56 12.13
CA ALA A 109 -6.50 1.50 10.70
C ALA A 109 -7.39 2.68 10.34
N VAL A 110 -6.81 3.72 9.73
CA VAL A 110 -7.45 5.00 9.43
C VAL A 110 -7.82 5.08 7.96
N ASP A 111 -9.09 5.36 7.65
CA ASP A 111 -9.55 5.58 6.27
C ASP A 111 -10.72 6.59 6.21
N VAL A 112 -10.79 7.35 5.13
CA VAL A 112 -11.94 8.23 4.86
C VAL A 112 -13.17 7.46 4.39
N GLY A 113 -12.97 6.24 3.86
CA GLY A 113 -14.02 5.31 3.44
C GLY A 113 -14.72 4.65 4.62
N TYR A 114 -15.67 3.78 4.27
CA TYR A 114 -16.45 3.02 5.24
C TYR A 114 -16.70 1.58 4.76
N GLY A 115 -16.56 0.61 5.67
CA GLY A 115 -16.86 -0.78 5.39
C GLY A 115 -15.86 -1.46 4.45
N GLN A 116 -14.66 -0.90 4.24
CA GLN A 116 -13.65 -1.45 3.34
C GLN A 116 -12.70 -2.42 4.03
N LEU A 117 -12.40 -2.18 5.31
CA LEU A 117 -11.45 -3.00 6.06
C LEU A 117 -11.93 -4.44 6.12
N ASP A 118 -11.04 -5.39 5.81
CA ASP A 118 -11.33 -6.82 5.83
C ASP A 118 -11.85 -7.26 7.20
N TRP A 119 -12.87 -8.15 7.20
CA TRP A 119 -13.53 -8.57 8.43
C TRP A 119 -12.57 -9.23 9.42
N LYS A 120 -11.60 -9.97 8.95
CA LYS A 120 -10.57 -10.60 9.79
C LYS A 120 -9.80 -9.55 10.61
N LEU A 121 -9.46 -8.42 9.97
CA LEU A 121 -8.75 -7.33 10.62
C LEU A 121 -9.67 -6.52 11.54
N ARG A 122 -10.89 -6.27 11.09
CA ARG A 122 -11.90 -5.56 11.89
C ARG A 122 -12.22 -6.27 13.20
N SER A 123 -12.14 -7.59 13.22
CA SER A 123 -12.39 -8.42 14.41
C SER A 123 -11.13 -8.75 15.24
N ASP A 124 -9.93 -8.35 14.77
CA ASP A 124 -8.69 -8.54 15.53
C ASP A 124 -8.62 -7.54 16.69
N PRO A 125 -8.46 -7.99 17.95
CA PRO A 125 -8.44 -7.11 19.12
C PRO A 125 -7.27 -6.10 19.13
N ARG A 126 -6.26 -6.30 18.30
CA ARG A 126 -5.12 -5.38 18.12
C ARG A 126 -5.44 -4.23 17.17
N VAL A 127 -6.56 -4.29 16.43
CA VAL A 127 -6.92 -3.28 15.42
C VAL A 127 -7.98 -2.33 15.96
N VAL A 128 -7.68 -1.04 15.88
CA VAL A 128 -8.64 0.03 16.10
C VAL A 128 -9.07 0.60 14.75
N CYS A 129 -10.30 0.35 14.35
CA CYS A 129 -10.83 0.78 13.05
C CYS A 129 -11.36 2.22 13.13
N LEU A 130 -10.69 3.15 12.46
CA LEU A 130 -11.05 4.57 12.38
C LEU A 130 -11.49 4.91 10.95
N GLU A 131 -12.70 4.50 10.59
CA GLU A 131 -13.33 4.82 9.31
C GLU A 131 -13.98 6.20 9.32
N ARG A 132 -14.29 6.76 8.11
CA ARG A 132 -14.81 8.11 7.92
C ARG A 132 -13.94 9.18 8.58
N THR A 133 -12.64 8.91 8.68
CA THR A 133 -11.68 9.75 9.39
C THR A 133 -10.70 10.37 8.41
N ASN A 134 -10.63 11.70 8.40
CA ASN A 134 -9.70 12.42 7.54
C ASN A 134 -8.35 12.56 8.23
N ALA A 135 -7.34 11.89 7.68
CA ALA A 135 -5.99 11.83 8.24
C ALA A 135 -5.29 13.19 8.39
N ARG A 136 -5.75 14.24 7.68
CA ARG A 136 -5.22 15.61 7.83
C ARG A 136 -5.49 16.22 9.21
N TYR A 137 -6.49 15.72 9.91
CA TYR A 137 -6.99 16.29 11.16
C TYR A 137 -6.90 15.30 12.32
N LEU A 138 -6.08 14.26 12.15
CA LEU A 138 -5.81 13.31 13.23
C LEU A 138 -5.08 13.99 14.37
N ASP A 139 -5.54 13.69 15.58
CA ASP A 139 -4.92 14.12 16.82
C ASP A 139 -5.08 13.05 17.92
N HIS A 140 -4.70 13.40 19.16
CA HIS A 140 -4.78 12.49 20.31
C HIS A 140 -6.22 12.21 20.81
N GLU A 141 -7.26 12.88 20.26
CA GLU A 141 -8.65 12.49 20.54
C GLU A 141 -9.01 11.19 19.82
N GLN A 142 -8.53 11.01 18.57
CA GLN A 142 -8.75 9.79 17.80
C GLN A 142 -7.69 8.72 18.07
N ILE A 143 -6.44 9.13 18.26
CA ILE A 143 -5.29 8.25 18.53
C ILE A 143 -4.64 8.67 19.84
N PRO A 144 -5.12 8.15 20.99
CA PRO A 144 -4.63 8.56 22.31
C PRO A 144 -3.21 8.07 22.63
N ASP A 145 -2.74 7.03 21.93
CA ASP A 145 -1.40 6.49 22.10
C ASP A 145 -0.36 7.31 21.31
N GLU A 146 0.87 7.39 21.81
CA GLU A 146 2.01 7.78 20.99
C GLU A 146 2.37 6.66 20.02
N LEU A 147 2.55 7.01 18.75
CA LEU A 147 2.87 6.04 17.70
C LEU A 147 4.37 5.78 17.61
N ASP A 148 4.75 4.52 17.53
CA ASP A 148 6.10 4.07 17.18
C ASP A 148 6.36 4.11 15.68
N PHE A 149 5.32 3.82 14.90
CA PHE A 149 5.41 3.68 13.45
C PHE A 149 4.09 4.08 12.77
N ALA A 150 4.19 4.70 11.61
CA ALA A 150 3.05 4.92 10.73
C ALA A 150 3.34 4.47 9.30
N SER A 151 2.38 3.83 8.65
CA SER A 151 2.38 3.65 7.19
C SER A 151 1.42 4.63 6.54
N ILE A 152 1.72 5.07 5.30
CA ILE A 152 0.86 5.97 4.53
C ILE A 152 0.68 5.44 3.12
N ASP A 153 -0.55 5.09 2.75
CA ASP A 153 -0.97 4.72 1.38
C ASP A 153 -2.25 5.47 0.99
N VAL A 154 -2.19 6.80 0.92
CA VAL A 154 -3.33 7.66 0.62
C VAL A 154 -3.48 7.93 -0.88
N SER A 155 -4.68 8.29 -1.32
CA SER A 155 -5.00 8.65 -2.71
C SER A 155 -5.67 10.02 -2.77
N PHE A 156 -5.42 10.75 -3.87
CA PHE A 156 -6.02 12.06 -4.16
C PHE A 156 -5.62 13.19 -3.19
N ILE A 157 -4.53 13.01 -2.45
CA ILE A 157 -3.99 13.96 -1.49
C ILE A 157 -2.46 13.88 -1.48
N SER A 158 -1.78 15.02 -1.30
CA SER A 158 -0.32 15.07 -1.14
C SER A 158 0.09 14.74 0.30
N LEU A 159 1.22 14.03 0.45
CA LEU A 159 1.83 13.68 1.72
C LEU A 159 2.11 14.90 2.61
N LYS A 160 2.44 16.05 2.02
CA LYS A 160 2.67 17.30 2.76
C LYS A 160 1.51 17.71 3.68
N LEU A 161 0.28 17.27 3.34
CA LEU A 161 -0.92 17.59 4.13
C LEU A 161 -1.17 16.59 5.26
N ILE A 162 -0.51 15.44 5.22
CA ILE A 162 -0.63 14.37 6.22
C ILE A 162 0.49 14.46 7.27
N PHE A 163 1.69 14.85 6.85
CA PHE A 163 2.87 14.91 7.73
C PHE A 163 2.67 15.73 9.01
N PRO A 164 2.02 16.92 9.02
CA PRO A 164 1.83 17.68 10.26
C PRO A 164 1.06 16.91 11.34
N ALA A 165 -0.02 16.22 10.97
CA ALA A 165 -0.80 15.42 11.89
C ALA A 165 0.01 14.26 12.46
N LEU A 166 0.74 13.53 11.61
CA LEU A 166 1.58 12.41 12.06
C LEU A 166 2.77 12.87 12.89
N TYR A 167 3.34 14.04 12.63
CA TYR A 167 4.40 14.58 13.47
C TYR A 167 3.94 14.77 14.91
N GLY A 168 2.69 15.23 15.13
CA GLY A 168 2.09 15.36 16.45
C GLY A 168 1.84 14.04 17.18
N LEU A 169 1.51 12.97 16.41
CA LEU A 169 1.14 11.66 16.95
C LEU A 169 2.34 10.72 17.18
N LEU A 170 3.41 10.90 16.43
CA LEU A 170 4.62 10.08 16.57
C LEU A 170 5.44 10.50 17.77
N ARG A 171 5.93 9.53 18.54
CA ARG A 171 6.94 9.78 19.54
C ARG A 171 8.26 10.24 18.92
N GLN A 172 9.16 10.81 19.70
CA GLN A 172 10.53 11.08 19.24
C GLN A 172 11.21 9.76 18.82
N GLY A 173 11.84 9.76 17.65
CA GLY A 173 12.40 8.56 17.02
C GLY A 173 11.35 7.65 16.36
N GLY A 174 10.07 8.03 16.36
CA GLY A 174 9.00 7.32 15.64
C GLY A 174 9.22 7.38 14.12
N GLU A 175 8.80 6.35 13.42
CA GLU A 175 9.16 6.08 12.02
C GLU A 175 7.95 6.11 11.10
N ILE A 176 8.16 6.44 9.82
CA ILE A 176 7.14 6.40 8.77
C ILE A 176 7.64 5.60 7.58
N ALA A 177 6.81 4.74 7.02
CA ALA A 177 6.93 4.24 5.65
C ALA A 177 5.76 4.76 4.81
N CYS A 178 6.03 5.56 3.77
CA CYS A 178 4.98 6.16 2.97
C CYS A 178 5.12 5.85 1.48
N LEU A 179 3.98 5.73 0.79
CA LEU A 179 3.94 5.70 -0.66
C LEU A 179 3.97 7.12 -1.22
N ILE A 180 4.98 7.38 -2.04
CA ILE A 180 5.10 8.60 -2.84
C ILE A 180 4.48 8.28 -4.19
N LYS A 181 3.35 8.91 -4.48
CA LYS A 181 2.56 8.63 -5.69
C LYS A 181 2.65 9.80 -6.65
N PRO A 182 3.42 9.69 -7.75
CA PRO A 182 3.61 10.80 -8.68
C PRO A 182 2.29 11.40 -9.19
N GLN A 183 1.27 10.56 -9.40
CA GLN A 183 -0.05 11.01 -9.86
C GLN A 183 -0.78 11.94 -8.89
N PHE A 184 -0.40 11.97 -7.61
CA PHE A 184 -1.01 12.84 -6.59
C PHE A 184 -0.07 13.94 -6.09
N GLU A 185 1.22 13.88 -6.47
CA GLU A 185 2.25 14.83 -6.03
C GLU A 185 2.69 15.79 -7.15
N ALA A 186 2.60 15.42 -8.43
CA ALA A 186 3.19 16.15 -9.56
C ALA A 186 2.43 17.40 -10.01
N GLY A 187 1.18 17.58 -9.55
CA GLY A 187 0.26 18.59 -10.12
C GLY A 187 -0.50 18.06 -11.35
N ARG A 188 -1.73 18.56 -11.53
CA ARG A 188 -2.67 18.03 -12.54
C ARG A 188 -2.18 18.14 -13.97
N GLU A 189 -1.40 19.18 -14.28
CA GLU A 189 -0.86 19.47 -15.62
C GLU A 189 0.18 18.44 -16.09
N LYS A 190 0.83 17.75 -15.15
CA LYS A 190 1.85 16.71 -15.44
C LYS A 190 1.28 15.29 -15.46
N VAL A 191 -0.01 15.14 -15.15
CA VAL A 191 -0.69 13.85 -15.13
C VAL A 191 -1.35 13.58 -16.49
N GLY A 192 -1.00 12.48 -17.14
CA GLY A 192 -1.56 12.10 -18.42
C GLY A 192 -3.07 11.78 -18.38
N LYS A 193 -3.71 11.70 -19.56
CA LYS A 193 -5.17 11.50 -19.73
C LYS A 193 -5.77 10.30 -18.98
N LYS A 194 -4.95 9.29 -18.64
CA LYS A 194 -5.38 8.10 -17.89
C LYS A 194 -4.97 8.14 -16.41
N GLY A 195 -4.61 9.31 -15.87
CA GLY A 195 -4.15 9.42 -14.50
C GLY A 195 -2.74 8.84 -14.27
N VAL A 196 -1.92 8.71 -15.32
CA VAL A 196 -0.58 8.08 -15.22
C VAL A 196 0.52 9.10 -15.54
N VAL A 197 1.47 9.22 -14.63
CA VAL A 197 2.72 9.95 -14.84
C VAL A 197 3.76 8.98 -15.43
N ARG A 198 4.34 9.33 -16.59
CA ARG A 198 5.28 8.46 -17.33
C ARG A 198 6.65 9.07 -17.52
N ASP A 199 6.76 10.39 -17.43
CA ASP A 199 8.02 11.10 -17.65
C ASP A 199 8.95 10.92 -16.45
N PRO A 200 10.14 10.31 -16.62
CA PRO A 200 11.11 10.15 -15.55
C PRO A 200 11.52 11.47 -14.88
N LYS A 201 11.52 12.57 -15.64
CA LYS A 201 11.83 13.90 -15.09
C LYS A 201 10.79 14.37 -14.08
N VAL A 202 9.51 14.05 -14.33
CA VAL A 202 8.42 14.36 -13.38
C VAL A 202 8.53 13.49 -12.14
N HIS A 203 8.94 12.22 -12.28
CA HIS A 203 9.21 11.35 -11.14
C HIS A 203 10.34 11.91 -10.27
N LEU A 204 11.45 12.36 -10.90
CA LEU A 204 12.57 12.97 -10.18
C LEU A 204 12.12 14.21 -9.41
N GLU A 205 11.41 15.14 -10.07
CA GLU A 205 10.85 16.33 -9.42
C GLU A 205 9.95 16.00 -8.24
N VAL A 206 9.11 14.95 -8.36
CA VAL A 206 8.25 14.51 -7.26
C VAL A 206 9.07 14.02 -6.07
N LEU A 207 10.16 13.30 -6.30
CA LEU A 207 11.04 12.84 -5.23
C LEU A 207 11.79 14.00 -4.57
N GLU A 208 12.26 14.98 -5.34
CA GLU A 208 12.87 16.19 -4.81
C GLU A 208 11.88 17.00 -3.95
N ASN A 209 10.64 17.16 -4.43
CA ASN A 209 9.59 17.82 -3.66
C ASN A 209 9.24 17.06 -2.37
N PHE A 210 9.25 15.71 -2.41
CA PHE A 210 9.06 14.89 -1.23
C PHE A 210 10.11 15.16 -0.15
N LEU A 211 11.40 15.30 -0.54
CA LEU A 211 12.47 15.64 0.40
C LEU A 211 12.20 17.00 1.07
N ASN A 212 11.78 17.99 0.29
CA ASN A 212 11.43 19.32 0.83
C ASN A 212 10.22 19.21 1.78
N HIS A 213 9.19 18.46 1.42
CA HIS A 213 8.01 18.27 2.28
C HIS A 213 8.36 17.56 3.60
N ALA A 214 9.25 16.56 3.57
CA ALA A 214 9.73 15.90 4.78
C ALA A 214 10.48 16.88 5.69
N LYS A 215 11.42 17.65 5.13
CA LYS A 215 12.21 18.65 5.85
C LYS A 215 11.34 19.75 6.46
N ASP A 216 10.38 20.29 5.69
CA ASP A 216 9.46 21.33 6.16
C ASP A 216 8.58 20.86 7.34
N ASN A 217 8.40 19.55 7.47
CA ASN A 217 7.65 18.91 8.56
C ASN A 217 8.57 18.23 9.60
N HIS A 218 9.85 18.58 9.64
CA HIS A 218 10.82 18.12 10.63
C HIS A 218 11.04 16.59 10.66
N PHE A 219 10.88 15.93 9.52
CA PHE A 219 11.25 14.53 9.35
C PHE A 219 12.59 14.39 8.67
N THR A 220 13.42 13.48 9.16
CA THR A 220 14.62 13.00 8.49
C THR A 220 14.25 11.91 7.49
N VAL A 221 14.74 12.00 6.27
CA VAL A 221 14.59 10.95 5.25
C VAL A 221 15.73 9.94 5.39
N LEU A 222 15.42 8.71 5.77
CA LEU A 222 16.39 7.63 5.98
C LEU A 222 16.56 6.71 4.77
N GLY A 223 15.73 6.87 3.75
CA GLY A 223 15.85 6.14 2.51
C GLY A 223 14.64 6.28 1.59
N ILE A 224 14.87 6.03 0.31
CA ILE A 224 13.82 5.98 -0.72
C ILE A 224 14.10 4.75 -1.61
N THR A 225 13.03 4.01 -1.94
CA THR A 225 13.05 2.94 -2.95
C THR A 225 11.76 2.99 -3.79
N TYR A 226 11.57 2.06 -4.71
CA TYR A 226 10.31 1.98 -5.48
C TYR A 226 9.47 0.78 -5.05
N SER A 227 8.16 0.90 -5.23
CA SER A 227 7.19 -0.15 -4.97
C SER A 227 7.45 -1.39 -5.83
N PRO A 228 7.31 -2.61 -5.29
CA PRO A 228 7.48 -3.84 -6.08
C PRO A 228 6.37 -4.06 -7.10
N ILE A 229 5.27 -3.31 -6.97
CA ILE A 229 4.09 -3.40 -7.85
C ILE A 229 3.65 -2.00 -8.27
N ARG A 230 3.06 -1.91 -9.45
CA ARG A 230 2.44 -0.67 -9.94
C ARG A 230 1.12 -0.40 -9.22
N GLY A 231 0.75 0.88 -9.15
CA GLY A 231 -0.60 1.29 -8.76
C GLY A 231 -1.67 0.78 -9.74
N PRO A 232 -2.97 0.89 -9.36
CA PRO A 232 -4.09 0.31 -10.13
C PRO A 232 -4.12 0.75 -11.61
N GLU A 233 -3.78 2.01 -11.91
CA GLU A 233 -3.77 2.57 -13.26
C GLU A 233 -2.43 2.36 -13.99
N GLY A 234 -1.47 1.70 -13.32
CA GLY A 234 -0.15 1.39 -13.87
C GLY A 234 0.93 2.42 -13.54
N ASN A 235 0.70 3.34 -12.60
CA ASN A 235 1.71 4.25 -12.08
C ASN A 235 2.86 3.51 -11.39
N ILE A 236 4.08 3.96 -11.61
CA ILE A 236 5.22 3.65 -10.75
C ILE A 236 5.04 4.48 -9.48
N GLU A 237 5.16 3.83 -8.33
CA GLU A 237 5.07 4.47 -7.01
C GLU A 237 6.37 4.23 -6.25
N TYR A 238 6.73 5.15 -5.36
CA TYR A 238 7.95 5.03 -4.56
C TYR A 238 7.61 4.84 -3.08
N LEU A 239 8.58 4.36 -2.32
CA LEU A 239 8.50 4.13 -0.88
C LEU A 239 9.52 5.02 -0.20
N GLY A 240 9.06 5.95 0.62
CA GLY A 240 9.90 6.78 1.50
C GLY A 240 9.93 6.20 2.91
N TYR A 241 11.12 6.21 3.53
CA TYR A 241 11.32 5.85 4.92
C TYR A 241 11.85 7.06 5.67
N LEU A 242 11.10 7.50 6.69
CA LEU A 242 11.37 8.70 7.46
C LEU A 242 11.38 8.42 8.95
N ARG A 243 11.99 9.32 9.71
CA ARG A 243 11.99 9.31 11.19
C ARG A 243 11.77 10.71 11.74
N LYS A 244 11.04 10.82 12.83
CA LYS A 244 10.97 12.03 13.65
C LYS A 244 12.28 12.16 14.44
N SER A 245 13.30 12.75 13.84
CA SER A 245 14.65 12.91 14.41
C SER A 245 15.35 14.13 13.78
N GLU A 246 16.50 14.47 14.33
CA GLU A 246 17.41 15.51 13.81
C GLU A 246 18.68 14.89 13.18
N GLU A 247 18.63 13.60 12.86
CA GLU A 247 19.73 12.89 12.19
C GLU A 247 19.92 13.45 10.76
N PRO A 248 21.10 13.29 10.16
CA PRO A 248 21.28 13.66 8.75
C PRO A 248 20.47 12.73 7.83
N ASP A 249 19.96 13.29 6.74
CA ASP A 249 19.26 12.52 5.71
C ASP A 249 20.18 11.49 5.05
N CYS A 250 19.61 10.33 4.69
CA CYS A 250 20.27 9.31 3.88
C CYS A 250 19.53 9.18 2.53
N ILE A 251 19.93 10.02 1.57
CA ILE A 251 19.25 10.12 0.28
C ILE A 251 20.01 9.32 -0.76
N PRO A 252 19.37 8.35 -1.46
CA PRO A 252 20.00 7.65 -2.58
C PRO A 252 20.18 8.58 -3.79
N ASP A 253 20.93 8.13 -4.80
CA ASP A 253 20.91 8.76 -6.11
C ASP A 253 19.50 8.64 -6.72
N LEU A 254 18.77 9.76 -6.72
CA LEU A 254 17.37 9.81 -7.18
C LEU A 254 17.25 9.53 -8.68
N THR A 255 18.23 9.94 -9.49
CA THR A 255 18.23 9.70 -10.93
C THR A 255 18.37 8.21 -11.20
N ALA A 256 19.36 7.56 -10.58
CA ALA A 256 19.57 6.13 -10.71
C ALA A 256 18.36 5.33 -10.18
N LEU A 257 17.71 5.80 -9.09
CA LEU A 257 16.50 5.19 -8.55
C LEU A 257 15.31 5.24 -9.53
N VAL A 258 15.11 6.40 -10.16
CA VAL A 258 14.05 6.58 -11.16
C VAL A 258 14.30 5.69 -12.37
N ASP A 259 15.53 5.68 -12.91
CA ASP A 259 15.89 4.84 -14.06
C ASP A 259 15.66 3.36 -13.76
N ALA A 260 16.15 2.87 -12.62
CA ALA A 260 15.94 1.48 -12.19
C ALA A 260 14.45 1.12 -12.05
N SER A 261 13.63 2.02 -11.51
CA SER A 261 12.18 1.80 -11.37
C SER A 261 11.47 1.67 -12.71
N HIS A 262 11.90 2.45 -13.69
CA HIS A 262 11.36 2.42 -15.05
C HIS A 262 11.79 1.16 -15.81
N GLU A 263 13.02 0.69 -15.65
CA GLU A 263 13.53 -0.55 -16.27
C GLU A 263 12.84 -1.79 -15.69
N GLU A 264 12.95 -2.01 -14.40
CA GLU A 264 12.45 -3.23 -13.75
C GLU A 264 10.93 -3.40 -13.93
N LEU A 265 10.17 -2.30 -13.82
CA LEU A 265 8.73 -2.37 -13.95
C LEU A 265 8.24 -2.36 -15.42
N LYS A 266 9.09 -2.10 -16.42
CA LYS A 266 8.81 -2.39 -17.83
C LYS A 266 8.84 -3.89 -18.12
N GLU A 267 9.93 -4.55 -17.72
CA GLU A 267 10.14 -5.97 -17.96
C GLU A 267 9.03 -6.85 -17.36
N ARG A 268 8.50 -6.45 -16.19
CA ARG A 268 7.38 -7.16 -15.56
C ARG A 268 6.08 -7.04 -16.34
N ARG A 269 5.86 -5.92 -17.06
CA ARG A 269 4.67 -5.71 -17.88
C ARG A 269 4.68 -6.55 -19.15
N ASP A 270 5.85 -6.80 -19.69
CA ASP A 270 6.02 -7.58 -20.93
C ASP A 270 5.99 -9.10 -20.68
N ASN A 271 6.11 -9.50 -19.39
CA ASN A 271 6.06 -10.90 -18.94
C ASN A 271 4.72 -11.29 -18.27
N GLU A 272 3.76 -10.38 -18.10
CA GLU A 272 2.39 -10.59 -17.59
C GLU A 272 1.36 -10.64 -18.75
#